data_3f8fba03c7fb1986953542039334aba8
#
_entry.id   3f8fba03c7fb1986953542039334aba8
#
_cell.length_a   1.000
_cell.length_b   1.000
_cell.length_c   1.000
_cell.angle_alpha   90.00
_cell.angle_beta   90.00
_cell.angle_gamma   90.00
#
_symmetry.space_group_name_H-M   'P 1'
#
loop_
_entity.id
_entity.type
_entity.pdbx_description
1 polymer ?
#
loop_
_entity_poly.entity_id
_entity_poly.type
_entity_poly.pdbx_seq_one_letter_code
_entity_poly.pdbx_strand_id
1 'polypeptide(L)'
;MTAFVAQLQALASSRLCVGLDPEPAKFPGAWAGDASKIYDFCAAIVDATHDLVCAFKPQIAYFAAHRAEDQLERLIDHIHAVAPGVPVILDAKRGDIGSTAEQYAREAFVRYRADAVTLSPFMGFDSVEPYLAYEGKGAILLCRTSNKGGDDWQMQRLADVPGQ
;
A
#
# COMPACT_ATOMS: atom_id res chain seq x y z
N MET A 1 8.53 0.03 18.83
CA MET A 1 7.30 0.26 18.06
C MET A 1 7.65 1.26 16.98
N THR A 2 7.41 0.96 15.70
CA THR A 2 7.74 1.86 14.58
C THR A 2 6.84 3.10 14.61
N ALA A 3 7.29 4.21 14.01
CA ALA A 3 6.50 5.43 13.92
C ALA A 3 5.14 5.17 13.21
N PHE A 4 5.13 4.32 12.17
CA PHE A 4 3.92 3.89 11.49
C PHE A 4 2.88 3.25 12.43
N VAL A 5 3.30 2.31 13.31
CA VAL A 5 2.39 1.69 14.28
C VAL A 5 1.87 2.70 15.28
N ALA A 6 2.73 3.63 15.72
CA ALA A 6 2.31 4.70 16.63
C ALA A 6 1.29 5.65 15.99
N GLN A 7 1.45 5.98 14.70
CA GLN A 7 0.47 6.76 13.94
C GLN A 7 -0.89 6.07 13.87
N LEU A 8 -0.91 4.77 13.49
CA LEU A 8 -2.17 4.01 13.47
C LEU A 8 -2.85 3.96 14.84
N GLN A 9 -2.07 3.82 15.92
CA GLN A 9 -2.62 3.80 17.29
C GLN A 9 -3.15 5.16 17.73
N ALA A 10 -2.52 6.26 17.32
CA ALA A 10 -3.00 7.62 17.61
C ALA A 10 -4.35 7.90 16.92
N LEU A 11 -4.61 7.26 15.79
CA LEU A 11 -5.87 7.35 15.03
C LEU A 11 -6.88 6.24 15.41
N ALA A 12 -6.72 5.60 16.57
CA ALA A 12 -7.53 4.45 17.00
C ALA A 12 -9.02 4.77 17.23
N SER A 13 -9.43 6.03 17.20
CA SER A 13 -10.85 6.45 17.15
C SER A 13 -11.54 6.03 15.84
N SER A 14 -10.79 5.86 14.74
CA SER A 14 -11.25 5.28 13.49
C SER A 14 -10.56 3.95 13.20
N ARG A 15 -11.27 3.03 12.55
CA ARG A 15 -10.73 1.78 11.99
C ARG A 15 -10.97 1.70 10.48
N LEU A 16 -11.34 2.82 9.87
CA LEU A 16 -11.62 2.89 8.46
C LEU A 16 -10.30 3.12 7.68
N CYS A 17 -9.98 2.20 6.78
CA CYS A 17 -8.94 2.38 5.78
C CYS A 17 -9.62 2.50 4.42
N VAL A 18 -9.43 3.62 3.73
CA VAL A 18 -10.00 3.83 2.40
C VAL A 18 -9.03 3.34 1.33
N GLY A 19 -9.47 2.35 0.54
CA GLY A 19 -8.75 1.86 -0.65
C GLY A 19 -8.97 2.81 -1.84
N LEU A 20 -7.89 3.08 -2.58
CA LEU A 20 -7.92 3.91 -3.78
C LEU A 20 -7.47 3.06 -4.98
N ASP A 21 -8.44 2.42 -5.60
CA ASP A 21 -8.29 1.45 -6.69
C ASP A 21 -9.01 2.00 -7.93
N PRO A 22 -8.48 3.06 -8.60
CA PRO A 22 -9.19 3.78 -9.64
C PRO A 22 -9.32 2.97 -10.94
N GLU A 23 -10.56 2.71 -11.36
CA GLU A 23 -10.88 2.12 -12.65
C GLU A 23 -11.56 3.19 -13.53
N PRO A 24 -10.87 3.80 -14.51
CA PRO A 24 -11.44 4.87 -15.32
C PRO A 24 -12.78 4.53 -15.97
N ALA A 25 -12.97 3.28 -16.38
CA ALA A 25 -14.26 2.83 -16.96
C ALA A 25 -15.46 2.94 -15.98
N LYS A 26 -15.19 3.03 -14.69
CA LYS A 26 -16.21 3.15 -13.63
C LYS A 26 -16.34 4.58 -13.08
N PHE A 27 -15.59 5.54 -13.60
CA PHE A 27 -15.69 6.92 -13.14
C PHE A 27 -17.04 7.53 -13.47
N PRO A 28 -17.58 8.44 -12.64
CA PRO A 28 -18.86 9.05 -12.84
C PRO A 28 -18.82 10.16 -13.91
N GLY A 29 -19.96 10.35 -14.59
CA GLY A 29 -20.21 11.50 -15.44
C GLY A 29 -19.19 11.69 -16.55
N ALA A 30 -18.69 12.90 -16.69
CA ALA A 30 -17.75 13.28 -17.75
C ALA A 30 -16.35 12.68 -17.59
N TRP A 31 -16.04 12.04 -16.47
CA TRP A 31 -14.76 11.38 -16.23
C TRP A 31 -14.72 9.92 -16.70
N ALA A 32 -15.87 9.36 -17.10
CA ALA A 32 -15.98 7.97 -17.52
C ALA A 32 -15.01 7.65 -18.67
N GLY A 33 -14.11 6.68 -18.45
CA GLY A 33 -13.13 6.23 -19.43
C GLY A 33 -11.84 7.07 -19.50
N ASP A 34 -11.76 8.19 -18.82
CA ASP A 34 -10.60 9.10 -18.89
C ASP A 34 -9.55 8.80 -17.80
N ALA A 35 -8.46 8.11 -18.17
CA ALA A 35 -7.36 7.82 -17.27
C ALA A 35 -6.57 9.06 -16.80
N SER A 36 -6.67 10.20 -17.49
CA SER A 36 -6.05 11.45 -17.05
C SER A 36 -6.71 12.01 -15.79
N LYS A 37 -7.90 11.49 -15.42
CA LYS A 37 -8.71 11.87 -14.26
C LYS A 37 -8.52 10.99 -13.04
N ILE A 38 -7.58 10.04 -13.06
CA ILE A 38 -7.29 9.15 -11.93
C ILE A 38 -6.96 9.96 -10.67
N TYR A 39 -6.09 10.95 -10.78
CA TYR A 39 -5.77 11.83 -9.66
C TYR A 39 -6.99 12.61 -9.15
N ASP A 40 -7.71 13.29 -10.05
CA ASP A 40 -8.87 14.11 -9.68
C ASP A 40 -9.93 13.28 -8.96
N PHE A 41 -10.20 12.06 -9.46
CA PHE A 41 -11.14 11.13 -8.85
C PHE A 41 -10.71 10.69 -7.44
N CYS A 42 -9.46 10.26 -7.30
CA CYS A 42 -8.94 9.80 -5.99
C CYS A 42 -8.83 10.96 -4.99
N ALA A 43 -8.39 12.14 -5.43
CA ALA A 43 -8.30 13.32 -4.57
C ALA A 43 -9.68 13.73 -4.03
N ALA A 44 -10.73 13.68 -4.87
CA ALA A 44 -12.10 13.96 -4.40
C ALA A 44 -12.56 12.98 -3.31
N ILE A 45 -12.16 11.69 -3.38
CA ILE A 45 -12.44 10.70 -2.33
C ILE A 45 -11.66 11.03 -1.06
N VAL A 46 -10.39 11.39 -1.19
CA VAL A 46 -9.54 11.80 -0.06
C VAL A 46 -10.15 13.01 0.65
N ASP A 47 -10.51 14.06 -0.10
CA ASP A 47 -11.08 15.29 0.45
C ASP A 47 -12.41 15.04 1.18
N ALA A 48 -13.19 14.06 0.70
CA ALA A 48 -14.48 13.70 1.31
C ALA A 48 -14.36 12.78 2.54
N THR A 49 -13.17 12.20 2.82
CA THR A 49 -13.05 11.13 3.84
C THR A 49 -11.86 11.30 4.79
N HIS A 50 -11.00 12.28 4.58
CA HIS A 50 -9.73 12.41 5.31
C HIS A 50 -9.88 12.57 6.84
N ASP A 51 -11.00 13.09 7.30
CA ASP A 51 -11.32 13.27 8.72
C ASP A 51 -11.94 12.02 9.37
N LEU A 52 -12.25 11.00 8.58
CA LEU A 52 -12.94 9.78 9.02
C LEU A 52 -12.01 8.57 9.08
N VAL A 53 -10.83 8.62 8.48
CA VAL A 53 -9.99 7.44 8.23
C VAL A 53 -8.79 7.33 9.18
N CYS A 54 -8.30 6.11 9.38
CA CYS A 54 -7.01 5.86 10.02
C CYS A 54 -5.87 5.61 9.02
N ALA A 55 -6.18 5.40 7.73
CA ALA A 55 -5.19 5.24 6.66
C ALA A 55 -5.84 5.39 5.28
N PHE A 56 -5.04 5.77 4.28
CA PHE A 56 -5.36 5.59 2.87
C PHE A 56 -4.48 4.51 2.25
N LYS A 57 -5.06 3.72 1.33
CA LYS A 57 -4.34 2.60 0.71
C LYS A 57 -4.50 2.58 -0.81
N PRO A 58 -3.71 3.41 -1.54
CA PRO A 58 -3.68 3.33 -2.99
C PRO A 58 -3.05 2.01 -3.48
N GLN A 59 -3.66 1.41 -4.51
CA GLN A 59 -3.18 0.19 -5.14
C GLN A 59 -2.40 0.52 -6.41
N ILE A 60 -1.07 0.29 -6.39
CA ILE A 60 -0.15 0.69 -7.47
C ILE A 60 -0.54 0.12 -8.84
N ALA A 61 -1.12 -1.08 -8.90
CA ALA A 61 -1.46 -1.74 -10.17
C ALA A 61 -2.47 -0.94 -11.01
N TYR A 62 -3.40 -0.22 -10.35
CA TYR A 62 -4.39 0.61 -11.05
C TYR A 62 -3.79 1.87 -11.68
N PHE A 63 -2.72 2.36 -11.11
CA PHE A 63 -1.97 3.51 -11.67
C PHE A 63 -1.02 3.04 -12.77
N ALA A 64 -0.21 2.02 -12.51
CA ALA A 64 0.77 1.50 -13.46
C ALA A 64 0.13 0.97 -14.75
N ALA A 65 -1.03 0.32 -14.67
CA ALA A 65 -1.78 -0.15 -15.85
C ALA A 65 -2.17 0.99 -16.82
N HIS A 66 -2.26 2.22 -16.32
CA HIS A 66 -2.64 3.40 -17.09
C HIS A 66 -1.47 4.38 -17.30
N ARG A 67 -0.23 4.01 -16.95
CA ARG A 67 0.96 4.89 -16.99
C ARG A 67 0.73 6.18 -16.21
N ALA A 68 0.10 6.04 -15.04
CA ALA A 68 -0.34 7.14 -14.17
C ALA A 68 0.44 7.18 -12.85
N GLU A 69 1.70 6.73 -12.85
CA GLU A 69 2.56 6.72 -11.67
C GLU A 69 2.85 8.13 -11.15
N ASP A 70 2.89 9.14 -12.01
CA ASP A 70 2.97 10.55 -11.65
C ASP A 70 1.71 11.02 -10.92
N GLN A 71 0.53 10.51 -11.31
CA GLN A 71 -0.71 10.81 -10.60
C GLN A 71 -0.73 10.14 -9.22
N LEU A 72 -0.14 8.96 -9.05
CA LEU A 72 0.02 8.32 -7.75
C LEU A 72 0.95 9.14 -6.82
N GLU A 73 2.07 9.62 -7.33
CA GLU A 73 2.98 10.49 -6.57
C GLU A 73 2.25 11.75 -6.07
N ARG A 74 1.56 12.44 -6.96
CA ARG A 74 0.76 13.63 -6.64
C ARG A 74 -0.36 13.33 -5.64
N LEU A 75 -1.00 12.16 -5.74
CA LEU A 75 -2.06 11.76 -4.81
C LEU A 75 -1.51 11.54 -3.40
N ILE A 76 -0.37 10.89 -3.26
CA ILE A 76 0.27 10.67 -1.95
C ILE A 76 0.67 12.03 -1.34
N ASP A 77 1.20 12.95 -2.14
CA ASP A 77 1.49 14.31 -1.69
C ASP A 77 0.24 15.05 -1.23
N HIS A 78 -0.85 14.91 -1.98
CA HIS A 78 -2.14 15.49 -1.61
C HIS A 78 -2.64 14.93 -0.26
N ILE A 79 -2.60 13.60 -0.07
CA ILE A 79 -2.99 12.98 1.20
C ILE A 79 -2.17 13.55 2.36
N HIS A 80 -0.85 13.61 2.23
CA HIS A 80 0.02 14.14 3.29
C HIS A 80 -0.26 15.62 3.60
N ALA A 81 -0.68 16.40 2.59
CA ALA A 81 -1.00 17.82 2.77
C ALA A 81 -2.35 18.05 3.47
N VAL A 82 -3.41 17.31 3.08
CA VAL A 82 -4.77 17.53 3.60
C VAL A 82 -5.09 16.72 4.85
N ALA A 83 -4.38 15.61 5.06
CA ALA A 83 -4.56 14.69 6.18
C ALA A 83 -3.24 14.45 6.94
N PRO A 84 -2.61 15.50 7.51
CA PRO A 84 -1.34 15.36 8.21
C PRO A 84 -1.47 14.36 9.36
N GLY A 85 -0.60 13.33 9.38
CA GLY A 85 -0.61 12.28 10.39
C GLY A 85 -1.45 11.05 10.01
N VAL A 86 -2.25 11.09 8.95
CA VAL A 86 -2.91 9.89 8.38
C VAL A 86 -1.92 9.17 7.46
N PRO A 87 -1.51 7.93 7.78
CA PRO A 87 -0.52 7.21 6.99
C PRO A 87 -1.06 6.75 5.65
N VAL A 88 -0.16 6.71 4.66
CA VAL A 88 -0.40 6.13 3.34
C VAL A 88 0.25 4.75 3.26
N ILE A 89 -0.56 3.74 2.97
CA ILE A 89 -0.13 2.36 2.75
C ILE A 89 -0.08 2.10 1.24
N LEU A 90 1.10 1.98 0.66
CA LEU A 90 1.24 1.58 -0.74
C LEU A 90 0.91 0.09 -0.89
N ASP A 91 -0.23 -0.21 -1.49
CA ASP A 91 -0.60 -1.61 -1.77
C ASP A 91 0.09 -2.08 -3.05
N ALA A 92 1.28 -2.66 -2.91
CA ALA A 92 2.15 -3.05 -4.02
C ALA A 92 2.43 -4.56 -4.05
N LYS A 93 2.25 -5.24 -2.93
CA LYS A 93 2.51 -6.69 -2.77
C LYS A 93 3.86 -7.10 -3.35
N ARG A 94 4.90 -6.28 -3.09
CA ARG A 94 6.26 -6.53 -3.58
C ARG A 94 6.82 -7.81 -2.97
N GLY A 95 7.67 -8.49 -3.73
CA GLY A 95 8.34 -9.70 -3.29
C GLY A 95 9.44 -10.01 -4.29
N ASP A 96 10.67 -9.68 -3.92
CA ASP A 96 11.88 -9.90 -4.70
C ASP A 96 13.07 -9.97 -3.74
N ILE A 97 14.26 -10.32 -4.22
CA ILE A 97 15.45 -10.55 -3.41
C ILE A 97 16.60 -9.61 -3.79
N GLY A 98 17.56 -9.46 -2.87
CA GLY A 98 18.81 -8.74 -3.10
C GLY A 98 18.59 -7.31 -3.55
N SER A 99 19.37 -6.84 -4.52
CA SER A 99 19.34 -5.48 -5.02
C SER A 99 17.98 -5.09 -5.64
N THR A 100 17.21 -6.04 -6.16
CA THR A 100 15.85 -5.76 -6.69
C THR A 100 14.90 -5.40 -5.54
N ALA A 101 14.94 -6.11 -4.41
CA ALA A 101 14.16 -5.77 -3.23
C ALA A 101 14.52 -4.38 -2.69
N GLU A 102 15.82 -4.01 -2.72
CA GLU A 102 16.28 -2.66 -2.36
C GLU A 102 15.68 -1.58 -3.27
N GLN A 103 15.61 -1.82 -4.59
CA GLN A 103 15.00 -0.87 -5.52
C GLN A 103 13.50 -0.71 -5.28
N TYR A 104 12.78 -1.79 -4.97
CA TYR A 104 11.36 -1.70 -4.61
C TYR A 104 11.13 -1.01 -3.25
N ALA A 105 12.01 -1.20 -2.27
CA ALA A 105 11.95 -0.46 -1.02
C ALA A 105 12.16 1.04 -1.24
N ARG A 106 13.14 1.41 -2.08
CA ARG A 106 13.38 2.79 -2.49
C ARG A 106 12.21 3.39 -3.28
N GLU A 107 11.61 2.61 -4.19
CA GLU A 107 10.39 3.02 -4.90
C GLU A 107 9.28 3.41 -3.91
N ALA A 108 8.97 2.52 -2.94
CA ALA A 108 7.90 2.75 -1.98
C ALA A 108 8.16 3.95 -1.05
N PHE A 109 9.35 4.04 -0.47
CA PHE A 109 9.63 4.95 0.64
C PHE A 109 10.33 6.25 0.24
N VAL A 110 11.05 6.26 -0.89
CA VAL A 110 11.73 7.47 -1.38
C VAL A 110 10.95 8.11 -2.51
N ARG A 111 10.59 7.36 -3.54
CA ARG A 111 9.86 7.91 -4.70
C ARG A 111 8.43 8.27 -4.30
N TYR A 112 7.66 7.29 -3.84
CA TYR A 112 6.26 7.51 -3.46
C TYR A 112 6.08 8.09 -2.06
N ARG A 113 7.12 8.09 -1.22
CA ARG A 113 7.06 8.57 0.17
C ARG A 113 5.95 7.93 1.01
N ALA A 114 5.53 6.71 0.66
CA ALA A 114 4.56 5.96 1.44
C ALA A 114 5.04 5.73 2.89
N ASP A 115 4.12 5.58 3.83
CA ASP A 115 4.43 5.31 5.23
C ASP A 115 4.50 3.82 5.53
N ALA A 116 3.83 3.01 4.72
CA ALA A 116 3.94 1.56 4.74
C ALA A 116 3.77 0.97 3.34
N VAL A 117 4.21 -0.28 3.16
CA VAL A 117 4.04 -1.04 1.93
C VAL A 117 3.63 -2.47 2.21
N THR A 118 2.79 -3.04 1.36
CA THR A 118 2.42 -4.46 1.43
C THR A 118 3.47 -5.33 0.73
N LEU A 119 3.86 -6.45 1.37
CA LEU A 119 4.93 -7.34 0.92
C LEU A 119 4.47 -8.79 0.91
N SER A 120 4.96 -9.55 -0.06
CA SER A 120 4.88 -11.01 -0.06
C SER A 120 6.14 -11.59 0.60
N PRO A 121 6.02 -12.29 1.74
CA PRO A 121 7.18 -12.88 2.42
C PRO A 121 7.54 -14.28 1.87
N PHE A 122 6.94 -14.69 0.76
CA PHE A 122 7.08 -16.06 0.24
C PHE A 122 8.53 -16.46 -0.04
N MET A 123 9.38 -15.53 -0.47
CA MET A 123 10.79 -15.80 -0.77
C MET A 123 11.73 -15.72 0.45
N GLY A 124 11.18 -15.55 1.66
CA GLY A 124 11.96 -15.57 2.89
C GLY A 124 12.24 -14.18 3.46
N PHE A 125 12.97 -14.14 4.59
CA PHE A 125 13.23 -12.91 5.35
C PHE A 125 14.05 -11.89 4.56
N ASP A 126 15.01 -12.33 3.76
CA ASP A 126 15.87 -11.50 2.91
C ASP A 126 15.07 -10.71 1.86
N SER A 127 13.87 -11.15 1.51
CA SER A 127 12.94 -10.39 0.66
C SER A 127 12.22 -9.25 1.40
N VAL A 128 12.23 -9.27 2.73
CA VAL A 128 11.58 -8.28 3.60
C VAL A 128 12.60 -7.32 4.22
N GLU A 129 13.79 -7.81 4.54
CA GLU A 129 14.83 -7.08 5.25
C GLU A 129 15.15 -5.69 4.67
N PRO A 130 15.26 -5.48 3.33
CA PRO A 130 15.55 -4.16 2.75
C PRO A 130 14.52 -3.08 3.11
N TYR A 131 13.27 -3.46 3.35
CA TYR A 131 12.23 -2.51 3.75
C TYR A 131 12.33 -2.12 5.22
N LEU A 132 12.86 -3.01 6.07
CA LEU A 132 13.04 -2.75 7.49
C LEU A 132 14.19 -1.78 7.79
N ALA A 133 15.06 -1.53 6.81
CA ALA A 133 16.13 -0.54 6.92
C ALA A 133 15.61 0.92 6.91
N TYR A 134 14.36 1.14 6.52
CA TYR A 134 13.75 2.47 6.49
C TYR A 134 13.10 2.79 7.84
N GLU A 135 13.80 3.56 8.66
CA GLU A 135 13.33 3.95 9.98
C GLU A 135 11.96 4.66 9.90
N GLY A 136 11.07 4.31 10.81
CA GLY A 136 9.75 4.90 10.90
C GLY A 136 8.70 4.33 9.93
N LYS A 137 9.13 3.59 8.90
CA LYS A 137 8.24 3.02 7.90
C LYS A 137 7.67 1.66 8.31
N GLY A 138 6.55 1.27 7.69
CA GLY A 138 5.84 0.03 7.95
C GLY A 138 5.99 -0.99 6.83
N ALA A 139 6.21 -2.27 7.19
CA ALA A 139 6.11 -3.42 6.29
C ALA A 139 4.89 -4.26 6.68
N ILE A 140 3.95 -4.41 5.77
CA ILE A 140 2.72 -5.19 5.98
C ILE A 140 2.83 -6.48 5.20
N LEU A 141 3.03 -7.59 5.90
CA LEU A 141 3.25 -8.89 5.28
C LEU A 141 1.92 -9.57 4.93
N LEU A 142 1.83 -10.12 3.73
CA LEU A 142 0.75 -11.02 3.35
C LEU A 142 0.87 -12.32 4.17
N CYS A 143 -0.17 -12.64 4.91
CA CYS A 143 -0.25 -13.87 5.71
C CYS A 143 -1.33 -14.77 5.15
N ARG A 144 -2.58 -14.62 5.59
CA ARG A 144 -3.72 -15.31 5.02
C ARG A 144 -4.48 -14.38 4.10
N THR A 145 -4.42 -14.60 2.78
CA THR A 145 -5.12 -13.75 1.81
C THR A 145 -6.57 -14.22 1.63
N SER A 146 -7.48 -13.30 1.33
CA SER A 146 -8.93 -13.57 1.28
C SER A 146 -9.42 -14.18 -0.04
N ASN A 147 -8.56 -14.26 -1.05
CA ASN A 147 -8.89 -14.86 -2.34
C ASN A 147 -9.03 -16.39 -2.25
N LYS A 148 -9.87 -16.96 -3.10
CA LYS A 148 -10.17 -18.41 -3.10
C LYS A 148 -8.92 -19.29 -3.21
N GLY A 149 -7.95 -18.94 -4.06
CA GLY A 149 -6.69 -19.66 -4.23
C GLY A 149 -5.71 -19.51 -3.06
N GLY A 150 -5.99 -18.66 -2.08
CA GLY A 150 -5.16 -18.55 -0.87
C GLY A 150 -5.08 -19.84 -0.07
N ASP A 151 -6.11 -20.69 -0.15
CA ASP A 151 -6.14 -21.96 0.57
C ASP A 151 -5.22 -23.02 -0.02
N ASP A 152 -4.82 -22.90 -1.30
CA ASP A 152 -4.00 -23.89 -1.98
C ASP A 152 -2.63 -24.08 -1.30
N TRP A 153 -2.06 -23.00 -0.76
CA TRP A 153 -0.76 -22.98 -0.08
C TRP A 153 -0.84 -22.55 1.37
N GLN A 154 -1.57 -21.48 1.67
CA GLN A 154 -1.53 -20.82 2.98
C GLN A 154 -2.19 -21.63 4.10
N MET A 155 -3.00 -22.63 3.76
CA MET A 155 -3.63 -23.55 4.70
C MET A 155 -2.89 -24.88 4.83
N GLN A 156 -1.83 -25.12 4.07
CA GLN A 156 -1.06 -26.35 4.17
C GLN A 156 -0.26 -26.37 5.48
N ARG A 157 -0.25 -27.50 6.16
CA ARG A 157 0.62 -27.72 7.30
C ARG A 157 2.04 -27.99 6.80
N LEU A 158 2.99 -27.23 7.29
CA LEU A 158 4.39 -27.55 7.09
C LEU A 158 4.72 -28.78 7.94
N ALA A 159 5.54 -29.69 7.39
CA ALA A 159 6.10 -30.77 8.20
C ALA A 159 7.04 -30.19 9.25
N ASP A 160 7.02 -30.74 10.45
CA ASP A 160 7.99 -30.37 11.48
C ASP A 160 9.40 -30.59 10.93
N VAL A 161 10.22 -29.56 10.96
CA VAL A 161 11.65 -29.68 10.61
C VAL A 161 12.39 -30.13 11.87
N PRO A 162 12.95 -31.36 11.90
CA PRO A 162 13.67 -31.82 13.08
C PRO A 162 14.78 -30.85 13.46
N GLY A 163 14.77 -30.34 14.68
CA GLY A 163 15.86 -29.49 15.22
C GLY A 163 15.63 -27.98 15.10
N GLN A 164 14.42 -27.51 14.75
CA GLN A 164 14.03 -26.11 14.90
C GLN A 164 13.04 -25.93 16.04
#